data_b94a9c853af7670ce8cd0c9a061476a7
#
_entry.id   b94a9c853af7670ce8cd0c9a061476a7
#
_cell.length_a   1.000
_cell.length_b   1.000
_cell.length_c   1.000
_cell.angle_alpha   90.00
_cell.angle_beta   90.00
_cell.angle_gamma   90.00
#
_symmetry.space_group_name_H-M   'P 1'
#
loop_
_entity.id
_entity.type
_entity.pdbx_description
1 polymer ?
#
loop_
_entity_poly.entity_id
_entity_poly.type
_entity_poly.pdbx_seq_one_letter_code
_entity_poly.pdbx_strand_id
1 'polypeptide(L)'
;LFQCKGEGFGVWLRDSVHIAMRGGNLIDPETAGRSLLYAVKKGFDNGSDGPAMGAVGLWDYYLATGDRSALEEGYETLLETMTEIENRYNEEKGLVRAEQSTSNDAFPEPENAGYSLGSECYYMKAYDSMAKIEKLLHGENEKSKKWSKISEQLCEKIREEYWNDEAGYFTSGPKGSEAYENQIWETSGEEAALWDKFHIATPEQKREILNSGIHTAMTPYGIRLFPHRKEHNHFVGPVWPVWESGFASAAAESQNKELLLTMIAQQMRTAVLHKNFHEVLEADTGKSWRWPGQLWHACGFAAQILYGVFGISYDEQGMRFNPCVPEIFKEIEIQNLNYQSAKLTVKISGTGTVECVILDDEKVDFIPYSLTGNHIVHIKLTETESECI
;
A
#
# COMPACT_ATOMS: atom_id res chain seq x y z
N LEU A 1 -9.35 8.30 17.15
CA LEU A 1 -9.63 7.94 15.76
C LEU A 1 -8.59 8.60 14.85
N PHE A 2 -8.19 7.91 13.81
CA PHE A 2 -7.36 8.48 12.77
C PHE A 2 -8.16 9.51 11.98
N GLN A 3 -7.63 10.70 11.86
CA GLN A 3 -8.19 11.79 11.05
C GLN A 3 -7.10 12.32 10.14
N CYS A 4 -7.42 12.54 8.89
CA CYS A 4 -6.44 13.07 7.94
C CYS A 4 -6.35 14.58 7.93
N LYS A 5 -7.36 15.27 8.37
CA LYS A 5 -7.45 16.74 8.37
C LYS A 5 -7.95 17.18 9.75
N GLY A 6 -7.42 18.24 10.30
CA GLY A 6 -7.73 18.74 11.63
C GLY A 6 -9.22 18.81 12.01
N GLU A 7 -9.56 19.52 13.07
CA GLU A 7 -10.94 19.60 13.60
C GLU A 7 -11.96 20.01 12.52
N GLY A 8 -13.09 19.31 12.49
CA GLY A 8 -14.21 19.58 11.57
C GLY A 8 -14.26 18.72 10.31
N PHE A 9 -13.25 17.89 10.06
CA PHE A 9 -13.31 16.88 9.00
C PHE A 9 -13.78 15.54 9.55
N GLY A 10 -14.62 14.85 8.78
CA GLY A 10 -15.08 13.51 9.13
C GLY A 10 -13.98 12.45 9.05
N VAL A 11 -14.30 11.26 9.51
CA VAL A 11 -13.43 10.10 9.36
C VAL A 11 -13.71 9.47 8.00
N TRP A 12 -12.70 9.50 7.13
CA TRP A 12 -12.76 8.92 5.80
C TRP A 12 -12.32 7.46 5.84
N LEU A 13 -13.07 6.58 5.19
CA LEU A 13 -12.76 5.16 5.15
C LEU A 13 -11.41 4.92 4.48
N ARG A 14 -11.20 5.47 3.31
CA ARG A 14 -9.94 5.36 2.56
C ARG A 14 -8.74 5.80 3.39
N ASP A 15 -8.80 7.01 3.97
CA ASP A 15 -7.69 7.54 4.78
C ASP A 15 -7.41 6.65 5.98
N SER A 16 -8.45 6.18 6.67
CA SER A 16 -8.30 5.29 7.83
C SER A 16 -7.61 3.97 7.46
N VAL A 17 -7.98 3.39 6.31
CA VAL A 17 -7.38 2.16 5.81
C VAL A 17 -5.92 2.39 5.39
N HIS A 18 -5.65 3.46 4.66
CA HIS A 18 -4.28 3.79 4.28
C HIS A 18 -3.38 4.06 5.47
N ILE A 19 -3.85 4.80 6.50
CA ILE A 19 -3.11 5.01 7.75
C ILE A 19 -2.79 3.67 8.42
N ALA A 20 -3.79 2.82 8.57
CA ALA A 20 -3.63 1.52 9.21
C ALA A 20 -2.62 0.63 8.48
N MET A 21 -2.81 0.44 7.17
CA MET A 21 -1.96 -0.43 6.33
C MET A 21 -0.54 0.09 6.15
N ARG A 22 -0.32 1.41 6.22
CA ARG A 22 1.00 2.05 6.07
C ARG A 22 1.75 2.19 7.39
N GLY A 23 1.48 1.30 8.34
CA GLY A 23 2.21 1.18 9.59
C GLY A 23 1.38 1.46 10.84
N GLY A 24 0.19 2.08 10.73
CA GLY A 24 -0.69 2.34 11.87
C GLY A 24 -1.01 1.07 12.66
N ASN A 25 -1.24 -0.05 11.98
CA ASN A 25 -1.49 -1.36 12.59
C ASN A 25 -0.32 -1.87 13.46
N LEU A 26 0.90 -1.50 13.12
CA LEU A 26 2.13 -1.91 13.84
C LEU A 26 2.56 -0.87 14.89
N ILE A 27 2.25 0.41 14.68
CA ILE A 27 2.68 1.52 15.54
C ILE A 27 1.67 1.73 16.68
N ASP A 28 0.39 1.82 16.37
CA ASP A 28 -0.71 2.04 17.33
C ASP A 28 -1.93 1.17 16.97
N PRO A 29 -1.86 -0.14 17.23
CA PRO A 29 -2.91 -1.08 16.85
C PRO A 29 -4.27 -0.78 17.51
N GLU A 30 -4.28 -0.25 18.72
CA GLU A 30 -5.54 0.10 19.42
C GLU A 30 -6.27 1.23 18.70
N THR A 31 -5.57 2.30 18.35
CA THR A 31 -6.17 3.40 17.60
C THR A 31 -6.52 2.98 16.16
N ALA A 32 -5.72 2.13 15.54
CA ALA A 32 -5.99 1.58 14.21
C ALA A 32 -7.31 0.79 14.20
N GLY A 33 -7.47 -0.17 15.08
CA GLY A 33 -8.68 -1.00 15.16
C GLY A 33 -9.95 -0.18 15.40
N ARG A 34 -9.93 0.73 16.38
CA ARG A 34 -11.06 1.64 16.65
C ARG A 34 -11.38 2.53 15.45
N SER A 35 -10.38 3.02 14.76
CA SER A 35 -10.57 3.89 13.59
C SER A 35 -11.14 3.14 12.41
N LEU A 36 -10.61 1.95 12.13
CA LEU A 36 -11.10 1.09 11.05
C LEU A 36 -12.55 0.68 11.27
N LEU A 37 -12.90 0.17 12.46
CA LEU A 37 -14.27 -0.20 12.76
C LEU A 37 -15.25 0.97 12.67
N TYR A 38 -14.85 2.13 13.16
CA TYR A 38 -15.67 3.34 13.01
C TYR A 38 -15.83 3.72 11.54
N ALA A 39 -14.74 3.72 10.79
CA ALA A 39 -14.74 4.11 9.37
C ALA A 39 -15.56 3.13 8.51
N VAL A 40 -15.45 1.82 8.75
CA VAL A 40 -16.24 0.80 8.07
C VAL A 40 -17.75 1.00 8.32
N LYS A 41 -18.14 1.29 9.56
CA LYS A 41 -19.56 1.40 9.93
C LYS A 41 -20.17 2.77 9.66
N LYS A 42 -19.40 3.84 9.71
CA LYS A 42 -19.88 5.24 9.75
C LYS A 42 -18.99 6.23 9.05
N GLY A 43 -17.89 5.78 8.43
CA GLY A 43 -16.98 6.65 7.69
C GLY A 43 -17.61 7.19 6.42
N PHE A 44 -17.04 8.26 5.92
CA PHE A 44 -17.36 8.73 4.59
C PHE A 44 -16.68 7.82 3.58
N ASP A 45 -17.48 7.34 2.65
CA ASP A 45 -17.06 6.65 1.48
C ASP A 45 -17.48 7.49 0.27
N ASN A 46 -16.51 7.86 -0.53
CA ASN A 46 -16.77 8.57 -1.77
C ASN A 46 -15.81 8.06 -2.80
N GLY A 47 -16.21 7.28 -3.63
CA GLY A 47 -15.35 6.87 -4.68
C GLY A 47 -15.49 5.42 -5.05
N SER A 48 -14.71 5.08 -6.02
CA SER A 48 -14.81 3.79 -6.66
C SER A 48 -14.21 2.67 -5.82
N ASP A 49 -13.15 2.96 -5.10
CA ASP A 49 -12.42 2.02 -4.24
C ASP A 49 -13.03 1.87 -2.83
N GLY A 50 -13.89 2.81 -2.43
CA GLY A 50 -14.51 2.82 -1.09
C GLY A 50 -15.11 1.48 -0.65
N PRO A 51 -15.99 0.84 -1.45
CA PRO A 51 -16.57 -0.45 -1.07
C PRO A 51 -15.54 -1.54 -0.79
N ALA A 52 -14.36 -1.48 -1.43
CA ALA A 52 -13.28 -2.44 -1.22
C ALA A 52 -12.48 -2.21 0.07
N MET A 53 -12.37 -0.95 0.48
CA MET A 53 -11.44 -0.53 1.53
C MET A 53 -11.69 -1.22 2.87
N GLY A 54 -12.95 -1.40 3.26
CA GLY A 54 -13.30 -2.01 4.55
C GLY A 54 -12.73 -3.42 4.72
N ALA A 55 -12.92 -4.28 3.73
CA ALA A 55 -12.42 -5.65 3.75
C ALA A 55 -10.89 -5.70 3.76
N VAL A 56 -10.26 -4.88 2.92
CA VAL A 56 -8.80 -4.80 2.83
C VAL A 56 -8.19 -4.31 4.14
N GLY A 57 -8.74 -3.25 4.72
CA GLY A 57 -8.22 -2.66 5.97
C GLY A 57 -8.39 -3.58 7.18
N LEU A 58 -9.57 -4.17 7.37
CA LEU A 58 -9.81 -5.06 8.50
C LEU A 58 -9.03 -6.38 8.41
N TRP A 59 -8.83 -6.91 7.19
CA TRP A 59 -7.99 -8.08 7.02
C TRP A 59 -6.52 -7.79 7.33
N ASP A 60 -5.96 -6.69 6.84
CA ASP A 60 -4.58 -6.28 7.15
C ASP A 60 -4.40 -6.02 8.66
N TYR A 61 -5.40 -5.41 9.31
CA TYR A 61 -5.41 -5.22 10.75
C TYR A 61 -5.37 -6.54 11.51
N TYR A 62 -6.20 -7.51 11.11
CA TYR A 62 -6.19 -8.85 11.71
C TYR A 62 -4.81 -9.52 11.55
N LEU A 63 -4.22 -9.46 10.37
CA LEU A 63 -2.89 -10.04 10.13
C LEU A 63 -1.81 -9.42 11.01
N ALA A 64 -1.91 -8.13 11.30
CA ALA A 64 -0.95 -7.42 12.16
C ALA A 64 -1.18 -7.69 13.66
N THR A 65 -2.44 -7.86 14.10
CA THR A 65 -2.82 -7.82 15.52
C THR A 65 -3.38 -9.12 16.09
N GLY A 66 -3.92 -10.00 15.23
CA GLY A 66 -4.65 -11.18 15.64
C GLY A 66 -6.06 -10.89 16.21
N ASP A 67 -6.50 -9.63 16.20
CA ASP A 67 -7.80 -9.23 16.74
C ASP A 67 -8.96 -9.66 15.83
N ARG A 68 -9.44 -10.86 16.08
CA ARG A 68 -10.60 -11.45 15.39
C ARG A 68 -11.90 -10.68 15.65
N SER A 69 -12.01 -10.02 16.81
CA SER A 69 -13.26 -9.33 17.19
C SER A 69 -13.61 -8.18 16.23
N ALA A 70 -12.58 -7.51 15.68
CA ALA A 70 -12.78 -6.46 14.69
C ALA A 70 -13.40 -6.99 13.38
N LEU A 71 -13.03 -8.20 12.97
CA LEU A 71 -13.63 -8.87 11.79
C LEU A 71 -15.09 -9.27 12.09
N GLU A 72 -15.35 -9.87 13.26
CA GLU A 72 -16.69 -10.28 13.66
C GLU A 72 -17.65 -9.09 13.76
N GLU A 73 -17.18 -7.97 14.31
CA GLU A 73 -17.99 -6.76 14.45
C GLU A 73 -18.24 -6.02 13.13
N GLY A 74 -17.29 -6.09 12.19
CA GLY A 74 -17.39 -5.45 10.86
C GLY A 74 -18.10 -6.28 9.81
N TYR A 75 -18.26 -7.59 10.03
CA TYR A 75 -18.58 -8.58 9.00
C TYR A 75 -19.85 -8.26 8.19
N GLU A 76 -20.96 -7.91 8.85
CA GLU A 76 -22.22 -7.62 8.15
C GLU A 76 -22.08 -6.41 7.21
N THR A 77 -21.39 -5.36 7.67
CA THR A 77 -21.12 -4.19 6.80
C THR A 77 -20.24 -4.57 5.61
N LEU A 78 -19.24 -5.43 5.83
CA LEU A 78 -18.41 -5.93 4.73
C LEU A 78 -19.22 -6.75 3.71
N LEU A 79 -20.21 -7.52 4.15
CA LEU A 79 -21.10 -8.24 3.21
C LEU A 79 -21.94 -7.27 2.36
N GLU A 80 -22.41 -6.17 2.95
CA GLU A 80 -23.14 -5.13 2.22
C GLU A 80 -22.26 -4.51 1.13
N THR A 81 -21.01 -4.13 1.47
CA THR A 81 -20.06 -3.55 0.50
C THR A 81 -19.63 -4.56 -0.56
N MET A 82 -19.46 -5.84 -0.22
CA MET A 82 -19.21 -6.88 -1.24
C MET A 82 -20.37 -7.05 -2.21
N THR A 83 -21.62 -6.94 -1.73
CA THR A 83 -22.80 -6.96 -2.61
C THR A 83 -22.75 -5.78 -3.59
N GLU A 84 -22.32 -4.61 -3.16
CA GLU A 84 -22.14 -3.46 -4.03
C GLU A 84 -21.08 -3.71 -5.11
N ILE A 85 -19.91 -4.28 -4.73
CA ILE A 85 -18.85 -4.66 -5.67
C ILE A 85 -19.36 -5.70 -6.68
N GLU A 86 -20.05 -6.74 -6.21
CA GLU A 86 -20.62 -7.77 -7.09
C GLU A 86 -21.63 -7.19 -8.10
N ASN A 87 -22.44 -6.21 -7.72
CA ASN A 87 -23.36 -5.53 -8.62
C ASN A 87 -22.68 -4.67 -9.70
N ARG A 88 -21.42 -4.28 -9.44
CA ARG A 88 -20.60 -3.52 -10.41
C ARG A 88 -19.72 -4.41 -11.29
N TYR A 89 -19.64 -5.71 -10.98
CA TYR A 89 -18.84 -6.67 -11.76
C TYR A 89 -19.40 -6.88 -13.15
N ASN A 90 -18.61 -6.65 -14.16
CA ASN A 90 -18.96 -6.87 -15.56
C ASN A 90 -18.40 -8.23 -16.01
N GLU A 91 -19.29 -9.22 -16.15
CA GLU A 91 -18.90 -10.58 -16.54
C GLU A 91 -18.25 -10.66 -17.93
N GLU A 92 -18.66 -9.80 -18.88
CA GLU A 92 -18.09 -9.80 -20.24
C GLU A 92 -16.63 -9.30 -20.23
N LYS A 93 -16.34 -8.27 -19.44
CA LYS A 93 -15.00 -7.70 -19.31
C LYS A 93 -14.13 -8.44 -18.28
N GLY A 94 -14.75 -9.08 -17.30
CA GLY A 94 -14.05 -9.65 -16.14
C GLY A 94 -13.45 -8.59 -15.22
N LEU A 95 -14.04 -7.38 -15.18
CA LEU A 95 -13.60 -6.22 -14.40
C LEU A 95 -14.75 -5.61 -13.61
N VAL A 96 -14.44 -4.83 -12.58
CA VAL A 96 -15.43 -4.15 -11.74
C VAL A 96 -15.55 -2.67 -12.14
N ARG A 97 -16.74 -2.24 -12.56
CA ARG A 97 -16.94 -0.87 -13.00
C ARG A 97 -16.84 0.11 -11.81
N ALA A 98 -15.88 1.01 -11.87
CA ALA A 98 -15.77 2.14 -10.99
C ALA A 98 -16.69 3.28 -11.44
N GLU A 99 -17.41 3.92 -10.52
CA GLU A 99 -18.25 5.07 -10.87
C GLU A 99 -17.45 6.36 -11.04
N GLN A 100 -16.33 6.45 -10.31
CA GLN A 100 -15.36 7.54 -10.40
C GLN A 100 -13.99 6.93 -10.56
N SER A 101 -13.02 7.65 -11.09
CA SER A 101 -11.68 7.13 -11.15
C SER A 101 -11.05 7.16 -9.78
N THR A 102 -10.35 6.07 -9.47
CA THR A 102 -9.23 6.01 -8.55
C THR A 102 -9.46 6.43 -7.10
N SER A 103 -8.51 6.03 -6.31
CA SER A 103 -8.18 6.51 -4.97
C SER A 103 -8.05 8.04 -4.84
N ASN A 104 -8.28 8.77 -5.91
CA ASN A 104 -8.20 10.21 -5.97
C ASN A 104 -9.54 10.79 -6.46
N ASP A 105 -10.50 10.94 -5.57
CA ASP A 105 -11.88 11.38 -5.77
C ASP A 105 -12.14 12.57 -6.69
N ALA A 106 -11.10 13.17 -7.17
CA ALA A 106 -11.21 14.50 -7.69
C ALA A 106 -11.59 14.58 -9.16
N PHE A 107 -11.40 13.50 -9.91
CA PHE A 107 -11.67 13.53 -11.35
C PHE A 107 -12.22 12.21 -11.86
N PRO A 108 -13.37 12.23 -12.52
CA PRO A 108 -13.68 11.19 -13.46
C PRO A 108 -12.58 11.19 -14.52
N GLU A 109 -11.96 10.07 -14.74
CA GLU A 109 -11.02 9.85 -15.84
C GLU A 109 -11.79 9.16 -16.97
N PRO A 110 -12.38 9.92 -17.88
CA PRO A 110 -13.10 9.32 -19.01
C PRO A 110 -12.18 8.42 -19.83
N GLU A 111 -10.88 8.69 -19.76
CA GLU A 111 -9.85 7.96 -20.47
C GLU A 111 -9.75 6.49 -20.06
N ASN A 112 -10.11 6.13 -18.82
CA ASN A 112 -10.08 4.74 -18.34
C ASN A 112 -11.38 3.95 -18.61
N ALA A 113 -12.34 4.56 -19.27
CA ALA A 113 -13.62 3.96 -19.62
C ALA A 113 -14.44 3.43 -18.40
N GLY A 114 -14.18 3.94 -17.21
CA GLY A 114 -14.82 3.53 -15.95
C GLY A 114 -14.19 2.30 -15.28
N TYR A 115 -12.96 1.92 -15.66
CA TYR A 115 -12.22 0.82 -15.11
C TYR A 115 -10.80 1.30 -14.77
N SER A 116 -10.62 1.91 -13.59
CA SER A 116 -9.32 2.42 -13.21
C SER A 116 -8.44 1.35 -12.56
N LEU A 117 -7.14 1.37 -12.88
CA LEU A 117 -6.16 0.44 -12.32
C LEU A 117 -6.22 0.38 -10.79
N GLY A 118 -6.20 1.54 -10.13
CA GLY A 118 -6.20 1.59 -8.67
C GLY A 118 -7.44 0.94 -8.05
N SER A 119 -8.63 1.24 -8.60
CA SER A 119 -9.87 0.62 -8.12
C SER A 119 -9.89 -0.90 -8.35
N GLU A 120 -9.45 -1.38 -9.52
CA GLU A 120 -9.39 -2.82 -9.80
C GLU A 120 -8.44 -3.55 -8.85
N CYS A 121 -7.29 -2.95 -8.51
CA CYS A 121 -6.38 -3.50 -7.51
C CYS A 121 -7.06 -3.68 -6.15
N TYR A 122 -7.81 -2.66 -5.70
CA TYR A 122 -8.54 -2.74 -4.43
C TYR A 122 -9.73 -3.69 -4.49
N TYR A 123 -10.47 -3.79 -5.59
CA TYR A 123 -11.53 -4.78 -5.74
C TYR A 123 -10.99 -6.21 -5.72
N MET A 124 -9.91 -6.48 -6.44
CA MET A 124 -9.22 -7.77 -6.40
C MET A 124 -8.84 -8.12 -4.97
N LYS A 125 -8.22 -7.17 -4.25
CA LYS A 125 -7.79 -7.38 -2.87
C LYS A 125 -8.95 -7.51 -1.90
N ALA A 126 -10.09 -6.85 -2.13
CA ALA A 126 -11.30 -7.03 -1.32
C ALA A 126 -11.86 -8.45 -1.45
N TYR A 127 -11.93 -9.00 -2.66
CA TYR A 127 -12.33 -10.39 -2.88
C TYR A 127 -11.38 -11.38 -2.18
N ASP A 128 -10.06 -11.18 -2.27
CA ASP A 128 -9.05 -11.99 -1.54
C ASP A 128 -9.27 -11.91 -0.04
N SER A 129 -9.38 -10.69 0.50
CA SER A 129 -9.57 -10.46 1.92
C SER A 129 -10.88 -11.07 2.44
N MET A 130 -11.99 -10.87 1.72
CA MET A 130 -13.29 -11.44 2.12
C MET A 130 -13.32 -12.97 2.03
N ALA A 131 -12.66 -13.56 1.03
CA ALA A 131 -12.52 -15.02 0.98
C ALA A 131 -11.82 -15.57 2.23
N LYS A 132 -10.78 -14.89 2.69
CA LYS A 132 -10.01 -15.26 3.88
C LYS A 132 -10.77 -14.97 5.17
N ILE A 133 -11.45 -13.83 5.27
CA ILE A 133 -12.32 -13.48 6.41
C ILE A 133 -13.45 -14.52 6.55
N GLU A 134 -14.15 -14.83 5.46
CA GLU A 134 -15.21 -15.84 5.43
C GLU A 134 -14.70 -17.21 5.91
N LYS A 135 -13.55 -17.63 5.37
CA LYS A 135 -12.92 -18.90 5.76
C LYS A 135 -12.51 -18.90 7.24
N LEU A 136 -12.00 -17.79 7.75
CA LEU A 136 -11.60 -17.66 9.16
C LEU A 136 -12.79 -17.70 10.12
N LEU A 137 -13.89 -17.01 9.78
CA LEU A 137 -15.04 -16.87 10.65
C LEU A 137 -16.00 -18.08 10.57
N HIS A 138 -16.20 -18.64 9.39
CA HIS A 138 -17.24 -19.61 9.10
C HIS A 138 -16.73 -20.94 8.53
N GLY A 139 -15.42 -21.10 8.37
CA GLY A 139 -14.82 -22.25 7.68
C GLY A 139 -14.89 -22.11 6.16
N GLU A 140 -14.15 -23.00 5.46
CA GLU A 140 -14.17 -23.02 4.02
C GLU A 140 -15.57 -23.41 3.51
N ASN A 141 -16.15 -22.57 2.65
CA ASN A 141 -17.48 -22.76 2.08
C ASN A 141 -17.55 -22.25 0.63
N GLU A 142 -18.71 -22.37 -0.01
CA GLU A 142 -18.89 -21.98 -1.41
C GLU A 142 -18.67 -20.46 -1.63
N LYS A 143 -19.00 -19.63 -0.64
CA LYS A 143 -18.80 -18.18 -0.72
C LYS A 143 -17.31 -17.81 -0.70
N SER A 144 -16.54 -18.38 0.23
CA SER A 144 -15.09 -18.16 0.29
C SER A 144 -14.38 -18.65 -0.97
N LYS A 145 -14.78 -19.81 -1.53
CA LYS A 145 -14.23 -20.33 -2.79
C LYS A 145 -14.58 -19.44 -3.99
N LYS A 146 -15.82 -18.97 -4.07
CA LYS A 146 -16.26 -18.06 -5.13
C LYS A 146 -15.41 -16.80 -5.13
N TRP A 147 -15.25 -16.15 -3.97
CA TRP A 147 -14.49 -14.91 -3.87
C TRP A 147 -12.99 -15.10 -4.13
N SER A 148 -12.39 -16.19 -3.65
CA SER A 148 -10.99 -16.52 -3.98
C SER A 148 -10.79 -16.66 -5.50
N LYS A 149 -11.69 -17.37 -6.17
CA LYS A 149 -11.64 -17.53 -7.63
C LYS A 149 -11.79 -16.19 -8.37
N ILE A 150 -12.71 -15.32 -7.94
CA ILE A 150 -12.87 -14.01 -8.57
C ILE A 150 -11.61 -13.15 -8.36
N SER A 151 -11.02 -13.16 -7.16
CA SER A 151 -9.76 -12.46 -6.89
C SER A 151 -8.63 -12.92 -7.81
N GLU A 152 -8.44 -14.23 -7.98
CA GLU A 152 -7.44 -14.79 -8.88
C GLU A 152 -7.68 -14.35 -10.34
N GLN A 153 -8.93 -14.40 -10.82
CA GLN A 153 -9.31 -13.98 -12.16
C GLN A 153 -9.07 -12.46 -12.37
N LEU A 154 -9.43 -11.63 -11.39
CA LEU A 154 -9.16 -10.19 -11.45
C LEU A 154 -7.67 -9.90 -11.49
N CYS A 155 -6.86 -10.59 -10.69
CA CYS A 155 -5.41 -10.42 -10.69
C CYS A 155 -4.80 -10.72 -12.07
N GLU A 156 -5.22 -11.84 -12.71
CA GLU A 156 -4.81 -12.17 -14.07
C GLU A 156 -5.27 -11.11 -15.08
N LYS A 157 -6.54 -10.66 -14.96
CA LYS A 157 -7.10 -9.63 -15.82
C LYS A 157 -6.36 -8.30 -15.71
N ILE A 158 -6.02 -7.87 -14.50
CA ILE A 158 -5.22 -6.65 -14.30
C ILE A 158 -3.87 -6.77 -15.02
N ARG A 159 -3.18 -7.89 -14.86
CA ARG A 159 -1.90 -8.14 -15.55
C ARG A 159 -2.02 -8.13 -17.06
N GLU A 160 -3.10 -8.71 -17.60
CA GLU A 160 -3.31 -8.81 -19.05
C GLU A 160 -3.76 -7.50 -19.68
N GLU A 161 -4.70 -6.79 -19.04
CA GLU A 161 -5.41 -5.66 -19.65
C GLU A 161 -4.73 -4.31 -19.40
N TYR A 162 -3.99 -4.16 -18.28
CA TYR A 162 -3.39 -2.86 -17.93
C TYR A 162 -1.90 -2.77 -18.22
N TRP A 163 -1.20 -3.91 -18.27
CA TRP A 163 0.23 -3.90 -18.60
C TRP A 163 0.46 -3.45 -20.05
N ASN A 164 1.30 -2.44 -20.22
CA ASN A 164 1.71 -1.95 -21.52
C ASN A 164 3.21 -2.19 -21.73
N ASP A 165 3.53 -3.14 -22.61
CA ASP A 165 4.92 -3.56 -22.88
C ASP A 165 5.77 -2.43 -23.45
N GLU A 166 5.19 -1.50 -24.22
CA GLU A 166 5.91 -0.37 -24.79
C GLU A 166 6.23 0.68 -23.73
N ALA A 167 5.30 0.92 -22.81
CA ALA A 167 5.45 1.87 -21.71
C ALA A 167 6.33 1.33 -20.57
N GLY A 168 6.32 0.01 -20.34
CA GLY A 168 7.01 -0.63 -19.23
C GLY A 168 6.35 -0.42 -17.88
N TYR A 169 5.01 -0.19 -17.87
CA TYR A 169 4.19 0.00 -16.66
C TYR A 169 2.72 -0.32 -16.92
N PHE A 170 1.91 -0.32 -15.86
CA PHE A 170 0.47 -0.44 -15.96
C PHE A 170 -0.14 0.90 -16.34
N THR A 171 -1.02 0.93 -17.31
CA THR A 171 -1.78 2.13 -17.67
C THR A 171 -2.96 2.34 -16.73
N SER A 172 -3.43 3.58 -16.57
CA SER A 172 -4.53 3.91 -15.66
C SER A 172 -5.88 3.28 -16.06
N GLY A 173 -5.99 2.79 -17.29
CA GLY A 173 -7.17 2.09 -17.82
C GLY A 173 -6.79 0.88 -18.67
N PRO A 174 -7.75 -0.04 -18.94
CA PRO A 174 -7.50 -1.29 -19.65
C PRO A 174 -7.32 -1.11 -21.15
N LYS A 175 -6.86 -2.14 -21.83
CA LYS A 175 -6.76 -2.22 -23.30
C LYS A 175 -8.05 -1.77 -23.98
N GLY A 176 -7.90 -0.97 -25.04
CA GLY A 176 -9.00 -0.35 -25.79
C GLY A 176 -9.61 0.87 -25.10
N SER A 177 -9.08 1.33 -23.97
CA SER A 177 -9.37 2.65 -23.39
C SER A 177 -8.41 3.70 -23.92
N GLU A 178 -8.81 4.98 -23.88
CA GLU A 178 -7.92 6.09 -24.22
C GLU A 178 -6.67 6.13 -23.32
N ALA A 179 -6.82 5.71 -22.05
CA ALA A 179 -5.73 5.64 -21.10
C ALA A 179 -4.65 4.62 -21.52
N TYR A 180 -5.06 3.47 -22.04
CA TYR A 180 -4.11 2.47 -22.53
C TYR A 180 -3.40 2.93 -23.80
N GLU A 181 -4.15 3.45 -24.78
CA GLU A 181 -3.62 3.88 -26.07
C GLU A 181 -2.67 5.08 -25.94
N ASN A 182 -2.90 5.95 -24.96
CA ASN A 182 -2.05 7.11 -24.70
C ASN A 182 -1.01 6.84 -23.57
N GLN A 183 -0.88 5.59 -23.11
CA GLN A 183 0.08 5.19 -22.08
C GLN A 183 -0.01 6.09 -20.83
N ILE A 184 -1.24 6.29 -20.32
CA ILE A 184 -1.47 7.17 -19.18
C ILE A 184 -1.02 6.49 -17.89
N TRP A 185 -0.01 7.07 -17.25
CA TRP A 185 0.45 6.72 -15.92
C TRP A 185 -0.45 7.34 -14.84
N GLU A 186 -0.77 6.56 -13.80
CA GLU A 186 -1.39 7.04 -12.57
C GLU A 186 -0.69 6.44 -11.34
N THR A 187 -0.06 7.30 -10.54
CA THR A 187 0.80 6.87 -9.43
C THR A 187 0.07 6.06 -8.35
N SER A 188 -1.20 6.35 -8.07
CA SER A 188 -1.95 5.60 -7.06
C SER A 188 -2.30 4.17 -7.52
N GLY A 189 -2.56 3.99 -8.81
CA GLY A 189 -2.77 2.68 -9.41
C GLY A 189 -1.49 1.86 -9.47
N GLU A 190 -0.39 2.48 -9.91
CA GLU A 190 0.93 1.86 -9.90
C GLU A 190 1.36 1.46 -8.49
N GLU A 191 1.15 2.33 -7.50
CA GLU A 191 1.46 2.04 -6.11
C GLU A 191 0.74 0.79 -5.62
N ALA A 192 -0.55 0.68 -5.89
CA ALA A 192 -1.35 -0.49 -5.51
C ALA A 192 -0.87 -1.76 -6.23
N ALA A 193 -0.56 -1.69 -7.53
CA ALA A 193 -0.06 -2.83 -8.30
C ALA A 193 1.33 -3.30 -7.84
N LEU A 194 2.19 -2.37 -7.41
CA LEU A 194 3.54 -2.66 -6.93
C LEU A 194 3.59 -3.19 -5.50
N TRP A 195 2.59 -2.86 -4.68
CA TRP A 195 2.65 -3.21 -3.26
C TRP A 195 2.59 -4.72 -3.04
N ASP A 196 3.57 -5.25 -2.33
CA ASP A 196 3.67 -6.69 -2.05
C ASP A 196 2.40 -7.27 -1.43
N LYS A 197 1.72 -6.51 -0.57
CA LYS A 197 0.45 -6.92 0.04
C LYS A 197 -0.65 -7.26 -0.98
N PHE A 198 -0.56 -6.77 -2.22
CA PHE A 198 -1.55 -7.02 -3.28
C PHE A 198 -1.17 -8.16 -4.21
N HIS A 199 0.13 -8.45 -4.36
CA HIS A 199 0.66 -9.52 -5.22
C HIS A 199 0.23 -9.40 -6.70
N ILE A 200 0.09 -8.18 -7.24
CA ILE A 200 -0.34 -7.96 -8.62
C ILE A 200 0.85 -7.98 -9.57
N ALA A 201 1.78 -7.03 -9.46
CA ALA A 201 2.92 -6.97 -10.35
C ALA A 201 3.87 -8.16 -10.15
N THR A 202 4.32 -8.76 -11.25
CA THR A 202 5.36 -9.79 -11.20
C THR A 202 6.72 -9.16 -10.83
N PRO A 203 7.70 -9.95 -10.37
CA PRO A 203 9.05 -9.42 -10.08
C PRO A 203 9.69 -8.72 -11.27
N GLU A 204 9.44 -9.19 -12.50
CA GLU A 204 9.90 -8.58 -13.74
C GLU A 204 9.25 -7.21 -13.95
N GLN A 205 7.92 -7.15 -13.86
CA GLN A 205 7.15 -5.90 -13.98
C GLN A 205 7.57 -4.88 -12.92
N LYS A 206 7.73 -5.30 -11.65
CA LYS A 206 8.24 -4.43 -10.57
C LYS A 206 9.59 -3.82 -10.95
N ARG A 207 10.55 -4.63 -11.44
CA ARG A 207 11.86 -4.13 -11.86
C ARG A 207 11.75 -3.15 -13.01
N GLU A 208 10.91 -3.44 -14.01
CA GLU A 208 10.74 -2.56 -15.16
C GLU A 208 10.13 -1.22 -14.76
N ILE A 209 9.08 -1.21 -13.95
CA ILE A 209 8.47 0.00 -13.41
C ILE A 209 9.49 0.83 -12.62
N LEU A 210 10.28 0.20 -11.74
CA LEU A 210 11.24 0.90 -10.89
C LEU A 210 12.47 1.41 -11.66
N ASN A 211 12.86 0.75 -12.75
CA ASN A 211 14.04 1.13 -13.53
C ASN A 211 13.71 2.10 -14.67
N SER A 212 12.50 2.07 -15.19
CA SER A 212 12.10 2.80 -16.40
C SER A 212 10.83 3.61 -16.20
N GLY A 213 9.72 2.97 -15.84
CA GLY A 213 8.38 3.58 -15.77
C GLY A 213 8.32 4.75 -14.81
N ILE A 214 8.92 4.61 -13.63
CA ILE A 214 8.90 5.65 -12.58
C ILE A 214 9.49 6.99 -13.04
N HIS A 215 10.42 6.96 -14.00
CA HIS A 215 11.05 8.19 -14.52
C HIS A 215 10.05 9.09 -15.25
N THR A 216 8.93 8.54 -15.71
CA THR A 216 7.83 9.31 -16.30
C THR A 216 7.22 10.28 -15.28
N ALA A 217 7.16 9.89 -14.02
CA ALA A 217 6.46 10.62 -12.95
C ALA A 217 7.37 11.22 -11.86
N MET A 218 8.63 10.79 -11.77
CA MET A 218 9.58 11.23 -10.74
C MET A 218 9.86 12.73 -10.83
N THR A 219 9.81 13.41 -9.70
CA THR A 219 10.14 14.83 -9.56
C THR A 219 11.13 15.04 -8.40
N PRO A 220 11.71 16.22 -8.21
CA PRO A 220 12.57 16.46 -7.04
C PRO A 220 11.89 16.37 -5.67
N TYR A 221 10.56 16.32 -5.63
CA TYR A 221 9.76 16.38 -4.41
C TYR A 221 8.84 15.16 -4.19
N GLY A 222 8.95 14.16 -5.06
CA GLY A 222 8.18 12.92 -5.02
C GLY A 222 7.69 12.49 -6.39
N ILE A 223 6.74 11.57 -6.42
CA ILE A 223 6.19 11.02 -7.65
C ILE A 223 4.92 11.80 -8.00
N ARG A 224 4.88 12.37 -9.20
CA ARG A 224 3.72 13.13 -9.72
C ARG A 224 2.56 12.19 -9.99
N LEU A 225 1.35 12.55 -9.56
CA LEU A 225 0.18 11.69 -9.70
C LEU A 225 -0.16 11.37 -11.15
N PHE A 226 -0.28 12.40 -12.01
CA PHE A 226 -0.54 12.29 -13.44
C PHE A 226 0.45 13.12 -14.25
N PRO A 227 1.59 12.57 -14.65
CA PRO A 227 2.65 13.33 -15.34
C PRO A 227 2.25 13.84 -16.74
N HIS A 228 1.33 13.16 -17.40
CA HIS A 228 0.82 13.55 -18.73
C HIS A 228 -0.12 14.78 -18.69
N ARG A 229 -0.68 15.10 -17.53
CA ARG A 229 -1.58 16.24 -17.37
C ARG A 229 -0.80 17.50 -17.05
N LYS A 230 -1.03 18.52 -17.90
CA LYS A 230 -0.37 19.84 -17.78
C LYS A 230 -1.19 20.83 -16.95
N GLU A 231 -2.38 20.48 -16.56
CA GLU A 231 -3.26 21.34 -15.78
C GLU A 231 -2.73 21.46 -14.36
N HIS A 232 -2.48 22.67 -13.94
CA HIS A 232 -2.05 23.00 -12.56
C HIS A 232 -3.26 23.11 -11.63
N ASN A 233 -4.06 22.08 -11.53
CA ASN A 233 -5.01 22.00 -10.44
C ASN A 233 -4.46 21.07 -9.36
N HIS A 234 -4.95 21.23 -8.13
CA HIS A 234 -4.41 20.53 -6.96
C HIS A 234 -4.68 19.02 -6.94
N PHE A 235 -5.29 18.46 -7.99
CA PHE A 235 -5.58 17.03 -8.07
C PHE A 235 -4.78 16.33 -9.16
N VAL A 236 -4.36 17.00 -10.20
CA VAL A 236 -3.88 16.36 -11.43
C VAL A 236 -2.36 16.44 -11.61
N GLY A 237 -1.74 17.57 -11.33
CA GLY A 237 -0.30 17.75 -11.54
C GLY A 237 0.60 17.62 -10.33
N PRO A 238 0.10 17.50 -9.10
CA PRO A 238 0.93 17.53 -7.91
C PRO A 238 1.47 16.18 -7.50
N VAL A 239 2.30 16.22 -6.45
CA VAL A 239 2.76 15.07 -5.68
C VAL A 239 1.83 14.85 -4.50
N TRP A 240 1.43 13.61 -4.31
CA TRP A 240 0.71 13.13 -3.12
C TRP A 240 1.59 12.11 -2.40
N PRO A 241 2.30 12.51 -1.34
CA PRO A 241 3.35 11.68 -0.74
C PRO A 241 2.90 10.31 -0.23
N VAL A 242 1.61 10.12 0.00
CA VAL A 242 1.06 8.83 0.45
C VAL A 242 1.29 7.70 -0.55
N TRP A 243 1.32 7.99 -1.86
CA TRP A 243 1.38 6.99 -2.91
C TRP A 243 2.79 6.44 -3.22
N GLU A 244 3.71 6.53 -2.27
CA GLU A 244 5.09 6.03 -2.45
C GLU A 244 5.36 4.71 -1.70
N SER A 245 4.38 4.21 -0.94
CA SER A 245 4.57 3.03 -0.08
C SER A 245 4.78 1.73 -0.87
N GLY A 246 4.01 1.54 -1.96
CA GLY A 246 4.16 0.37 -2.83
C GLY A 246 5.48 0.39 -3.60
N PHE A 247 5.93 1.56 -4.03
CA PHE A 247 7.24 1.72 -4.66
C PHE A 247 8.38 1.39 -3.69
N ALA A 248 8.25 1.78 -2.42
CA ALA A 248 9.24 1.44 -1.38
C ALA A 248 9.29 -0.08 -1.12
N SER A 249 8.14 -0.74 -1.06
CA SER A 249 8.05 -2.20 -0.94
C SER A 249 8.71 -2.90 -2.13
N ALA A 250 8.38 -2.48 -3.35
CA ALA A 250 8.99 -3.03 -4.56
C ALA A 250 10.49 -2.75 -4.66
N ALA A 251 10.95 -1.58 -4.20
CA ALA A 251 12.38 -1.26 -4.12
C ALA A 251 13.10 -2.19 -3.14
N ALA A 252 12.49 -2.52 -2.00
CA ALA A 252 13.04 -3.49 -1.05
C ALA A 252 13.18 -4.89 -1.68
N GLU A 253 12.13 -5.37 -2.33
CA GLU A 253 12.18 -6.66 -3.03
C GLU A 253 13.27 -6.72 -4.10
N SER A 254 13.42 -5.64 -4.86
CA SER A 254 14.39 -5.52 -5.94
C SER A 254 15.79 -5.09 -5.47
N GLN A 255 15.97 -4.83 -4.17
CA GLN A 255 17.20 -4.28 -3.58
C GLN A 255 17.67 -2.96 -4.23
N ASN A 256 16.70 -2.14 -4.69
CA ASN A 256 17.00 -0.84 -5.31
C ASN A 256 17.17 0.25 -4.23
N LYS A 257 18.34 0.23 -3.59
CA LYS A 257 18.69 1.11 -2.46
C LYS A 257 18.72 2.59 -2.84
N GLU A 258 19.15 2.91 -4.05
CA GLU A 258 19.25 4.30 -4.53
C GLU A 258 17.88 4.93 -4.69
N LEU A 259 16.94 4.20 -5.29
CA LEU A 259 15.56 4.67 -5.43
C LEU A 259 14.90 4.84 -4.07
N LEU A 260 15.02 3.85 -3.19
CA LEU A 260 14.45 3.91 -1.84
C LEU A 260 15.00 5.12 -1.06
N LEU A 261 16.32 5.33 -1.09
CA LEU A 261 16.95 6.48 -0.44
C LEU A 261 16.47 7.81 -1.05
N THR A 262 16.29 7.85 -2.37
CA THR A 262 15.78 9.02 -3.07
C THR A 262 14.37 9.38 -2.59
N MET A 263 13.45 8.42 -2.54
CA MET A 263 12.08 8.63 -2.06
C MET A 263 12.05 9.10 -0.59
N ILE A 264 12.81 8.44 0.28
CA ILE A 264 12.95 8.85 1.69
C ILE A 264 13.46 10.29 1.79
N ALA A 265 14.49 10.65 1.02
CA ALA A 265 15.07 11.99 1.03
C ALA A 265 14.08 13.05 0.51
N GLN A 266 13.29 12.74 -0.50
CA GLN A 266 12.25 13.63 -1.04
C GLN A 266 11.19 13.93 0.02
N GLN A 267 10.66 12.92 0.70
CA GLN A 267 9.65 13.13 1.75
C GLN A 267 10.23 13.81 2.99
N MET A 268 11.44 13.45 3.42
CA MET A 268 12.13 14.15 4.50
C MET A 268 12.36 15.63 4.17
N ARG A 269 12.80 15.92 2.95
CA ARG A 269 13.03 17.29 2.49
C ARG A 269 11.77 18.15 2.60
N THR A 270 10.63 17.65 2.15
CA THR A 270 9.36 18.38 2.20
C THR A 270 8.84 18.49 3.63
N ALA A 271 8.94 17.44 4.43
CA ALA A 271 8.54 17.45 5.84
C ALA A 271 9.36 18.46 6.66
N VAL A 272 10.68 18.54 6.43
CA VAL A 272 11.56 19.53 7.09
C VAL A 272 11.26 20.94 6.62
N LEU A 273 11.06 21.15 5.31
CA LEU A 273 10.76 22.45 4.73
C LEU A 273 9.47 23.06 5.32
N HIS A 274 8.44 22.23 5.44
CA HIS A 274 7.12 22.65 5.91
C HIS A 274 6.90 22.43 7.41
N LYS A 275 7.81 21.72 8.10
CA LYS A 275 7.66 21.26 9.50
C LYS A 275 6.37 20.47 9.73
N ASN A 276 5.88 19.81 8.71
CA ASN A 276 4.63 19.06 8.70
C ASN A 276 4.51 18.18 7.45
N PHE A 277 3.58 17.25 7.47
CA PHE A 277 3.13 16.51 6.27
C PHE A 277 1.90 17.21 5.70
N HIS A 278 1.98 17.58 4.44
CA HIS A 278 0.91 18.21 3.68
C HIS A 278 0.29 17.22 2.69
N GLU A 279 -0.99 17.41 2.39
CA GLU A 279 -1.71 16.51 1.48
C GLU A 279 -1.16 16.58 0.05
N VAL A 280 -0.92 17.80 -0.41
CA VAL A 280 -0.60 18.05 -1.82
C VAL A 280 0.59 19.01 -1.91
N LEU A 281 1.56 18.63 -2.72
CA LEU A 281 2.77 19.43 -2.98
C LEU A 281 2.87 19.75 -4.46
N GLU A 282 3.34 20.95 -4.80
CA GLU A 282 3.74 21.28 -6.17
C GLU A 282 4.94 20.40 -6.58
N ALA A 283 4.83 19.74 -7.71
CA ALA A 283 5.85 18.82 -8.20
C ALA A 283 7.21 19.49 -8.49
N ASP A 284 7.20 20.73 -8.94
CA ASP A 284 8.41 21.45 -9.37
C ASP A 284 9.08 22.25 -8.26
N THR A 285 8.33 22.69 -7.26
CA THR A 285 8.83 23.59 -6.21
C THR A 285 8.79 22.99 -4.81
N GLY A 286 8.00 21.91 -4.61
CA GLY A 286 7.72 21.31 -3.31
C GLY A 286 6.87 22.21 -2.39
N LYS A 287 6.30 23.31 -2.90
CA LYS A 287 5.39 24.14 -2.12
C LYS A 287 4.13 23.39 -1.77
N SER A 288 3.65 23.61 -0.55
CA SER A 288 2.36 23.06 -0.13
C SER A 288 1.21 23.82 -0.80
N TRP A 289 0.29 23.06 -1.37
CA TRP A 289 -0.96 23.60 -1.90
C TRP A 289 -2.11 23.51 -0.90
N ARG A 290 -2.13 22.43 -0.10
CA ARG A 290 -3.26 22.17 0.80
C ARG A 290 -2.87 21.37 2.05
N TRP A 291 -3.68 21.60 3.02
CA TRP A 291 -3.91 20.90 4.27
C TRP A 291 -2.69 20.27 4.94
N PRO A 292 -2.15 20.98 5.94
CA PRO A 292 -1.16 20.42 6.86
C PRO A 292 -1.78 19.36 7.78
N GLY A 293 -0.93 18.55 8.42
CA GLY A 293 -1.36 17.57 9.42
C GLY A 293 -1.98 16.33 8.82
N GLN A 294 -1.52 15.91 7.65
CA GLN A 294 -2.00 14.74 6.96
C GLN A 294 -1.38 13.47 7.52
N LEU A 295 -2.14 12.76 8.35
CA LEU A 295 -1.64 11.54 9.01
C LEU A 295 -1.35 10.41 8.00
N TRP A 296 -2.16 10.24 6.94
CA TRP A 296 -1.90 9.22 5.94
C TRP A 296 -0.59 9.45 5.17
N HIS A 297 -0.16 10.71 4.96
CA HIS A 297 1.16 11.01 4.39
C HIS A 297 2.30 10.75 5.39
N ALA A 298 2.10 11.05 6.65
CA ALA A 298 3.06 10.69 7.69
C ALA A 298 3.23 9.16 7.79
N CYS A 299 2.13 8.43 7.70
CA CYS A 299 2.16 6.96 7.65
C CYS A 299 2.75 6.46 6.31
N GLY A 300 2.54 7.14 5.19
CA GLY A 300 3.22 6.87 3.93
C GLY A 300 4.74 6.94 4.07
N PHE A 301 5.25 7.94 4.78
CA PHE A 301 6.68 8.02 5.11
C PHE A 301 7.12 6.89 6.05
N ALA A 302 6.34 6.58 7.09
CA ALA A 302 6.62 5.46 7.98
C ALA A 302 6.66 4.12 7.22
N ALA A 303 5.79 3.94 6.22
CA ALA A 303 5.76 2.76 5.38
C ALA A 303 7.04 2.58 4.55
N GLN A 304 7.67 3.66 4.07
CA GLN A 304 8.96 3.58 3.38
C GLN A 304 10.06 3.02 4.31
N ILE A 305 9.98 3.34 5.59
CA ILE A 305 10.90 2.79 6.59
C ILE A 305 10.54 1.34 6.92
N LEU A 306 9.29 1.08 7.28
CA LEU A 306 8.84 -0.25 7.73
C LEU A 306 8.94 -1.30 6.60
N TYR A 307 8.33 -1.00 5.45
CA TYR A 307 8.21 -1.95 4.33
C TYR A 307 9.36 -1.83 3.32
N GLY A 308 10.02 -0.67 3.25
CA GLY A 308 11.20 -0.44 2.44
C GLY A 308 12.49 -0.80 3.18
N VAL A 309 12.92 0.03 4.12
CA VAL A 309 14.24 -0.14 4.78
C VAL A 309 14.28 -1.40 5.62
N PHE A 310 13.27 -1.67 6.46
CA PHE A 310 13.20 -2.88 7.27
C PHE A 310 12.65 -4.09 6.50
N GLY A 311 12.01 -3.88 5.34
CA GLY A 311 11.48 -4.93 4.48
C GLY A 311 10.46 -5.83 5.20
N ILE A 312 9.65 -5.25 6.09
CA ILE A 312 8.62 -5.98 6.83
C ILE A 312 7.51 -6.41 5.89
N SER A 313 7.18 -7.68 5.90
CA SER A 313 5.95 -8.22 5.31
C SER A 313 5.29 -9.18 6.31
N TYR A 314 3.97 -9.38 6.20
CA TYR A 314 3.24 -10.33 7.03
C TYR A 314 2.02 -10.88 6.30
N ASP A 315 1.78 -12.15 6.50
CA ASP A 315 0.68 -12.92 5.93
C ASP A 315 0.09 -13.87 6.98
N GLU A 316 -0.72 -14.84 6.60
CA GLU A 316 -1.32 -15.82 7.48
C GLU A 316 -0.31 -16.79 8.13
N GLN A 317 0.94 -16.79 7.71
CA GLN A 317 1.99 -17.64 8.28
C GLN A 317 2.81 -16.91 9.34
N GLY A 318 2.99 -15.59 9.20
CA GLY A 318 3.78 -14.80 10.12
C GLY A 318 4.43 -13.57 9.49
N MET A 319 5.27 -12.87 10.27
CA MET A 319 6.02 -11.71 9.79
C MET A 319 7.40 -12.15 9.27
N ARG A 320 7.80 -11.58 8.14
CA ARG A 320 9.10 -11.78 7.47
C ARG A 320 9.82 -10.47 7.27
N PHE A 321 11.09 -10.58 6.94
CA PHE A 321 11.98 -9.44 6.71
C PHE A 321 12.79 -9.65 5.43
N ASN A 322 12.70 -8.68 4.54
CA ASN A 322 13.58 -8.55 3.37
C ASN A 322 14.08 -7.10 3.26
N PRO A 323 14.95 -6.67 4.19
CA PRO A 323 15.37 -5.28 4.29
C PRO A 323 16.16 -4.82 3.07
N CYS A 324 15.93 -3.57 2.69
CA CYS A 324 16.73 -2.84 1.71
C CYS A 324 17.40 -1.66 2.40
N VAL A 325 18.60 -1.90 2.93
CA VAL A 325 19.32 -0.93 3.75
C VAL A 325 20.27 -0.09 2.89
N PRO A 326 20.00 1.21 2.68
CA PRO A 326 20.95 2.11 2.03
C PRO A 326 22.27 2.15 2.81
N GLU A 327 23.40 2.25 2.11
CA GLU A 327 24.73 2.15 2.71
C GLU A 327 25.08 3.21 3.76
N ILE A 328 24.35 4.33 3.75
CA ILE A 328 24.48 5.36 4.80
C ILE A 328 23.98 4.89 6.16
N PHE A 329 23.16 3.84 6.21
CA PHE A 329 22.63 3.25 7.44
C PHE A 329 23.39 1.94 7.73
N LYS A 330 24.34 1.98 8.65
CA LYS A 330 25.16 0.79 8.98
C LYS A 330 24.48 -0.13 10.00
N GLU A 331 23.85 0.47 10.99
CA GLU A 331 23.07 -0.20 12.02
C GLU A 331 21.80 0.60 12.26
N ILE A 332 20.68 -0.06 12.23
CA ILE A 332 19.36 0.55 12.44
C ILE A 332 18.52 -0.31 13.38
N GLU A 333 17.65 0.35 14.12
CA GLU A 333 16.79 -0.31 15.10
C GLU A 333 15.40 0.32 15.13
N ILE A 334 14.36 -0.52 15.21
CA ILE A 334 13.01 -0.12 15.63
C ILE A 334 12.73 -0.74 16.98
N GLN A 335 12.26 0.06 17.93
CA GLN A 335 11.85 -0.39 19.25
C GLN A 335 10.33 -0.34 19.39
N ASN A 336 9.78 -1.28 20.20
CA ASN A 336 8.37 -1.35 20.53
C ASN A 336 7.42 -1.49 19.30
N LEU A 337 7.86 -2.17 18.24
CA LEU A 337 7.01 -2.52 17.11
C LEU A 337 5.98 -3.54 17.59
N ASN A 338 4.69 -3.22 17.47
CA ASN A 338 3.64 -4.18 17.82
C ASN A 338 3.46 -5.18 16.68
N TYR A 339 3.35 -6.44 17.02
CA TYR A 339 2.96 -7.51 16.09
C TYR A 339 2.23 -8.61 16.87
N GLN A 340 0.99 -8.84 16.51
CA GLN A 340 0.12 -9.75 17.27
C GLN A 340 0.10 -9.35 18.77
N SER A 341 0.34 -10.27 19.67
CA SER A 341 0.44 -10.02 21.11
C SER A 341 1.87 -9.73 21.59
N ALA A 342 2.79 -9.53 20.67
CA ALA A 342 4.20 -9.26 20.98
C ALA A 342 4.59 -7.80 20.73
N LYS A 343 5.66 -7.36 21.40
CA LYS A 343 6.40 -6.14 21.09
C LYS A 343 7.82 -6.51 20.67
N LEU A 344 8.19 -6.09 19.48
CA LEU A 344 9.47 -6.42 18.90
C LEU A 344 10.44 -5.24 18.97
N THR A 345 11.70 -5.55 19.31
CA THR A 345 12.84 -4.68 19.01
C THR A 345 13.56 -5.30 17.82
N VAL A 346 13.48 -4.67 16.66
CA VAL A 346 14.09 -5.18 15.43
C VAL A 346 15.37 -4.43 15.15
N LYS A 347 16.49 -5.17 15.08
CA LYS A 347 17.83 -4.65 14.80
C LYS A 347 18.31 -5.20 13.47
N ILE A 348 18.91 -4.35 12.65
CA ILE A 348 19.56 -4.75 11.41
C ILE A 348 21.01 -4.34 11.44
N SER A 349 21.90 -5.27 11.09
CA SER A 349 23.33 -5.03 10.92
C SER A 349 23.81 -5.53 9.55
N GLY A 350 24.69 -4.77 8.91
CA GLY A 350 25.17 -5.00 7.56
C GLY A 350 24.32 -4.27 6.50
N THR A 351 24.68 -4.44 5.23
CA THR A 351 24.05 -3.72 4.12
C THR A 351 23.74 -4.60 2.90
N GLY A 352 24.13 -5.86 2.91
CA GLY A 352 23.87 -6.82 1.81
C GLY A 352 22.50 -7.47 1.86
N THR A 353 22.45 -8.73 1.47
CA THR A 353 21.24 -9.57 1.53
C THR A 353 21.11 -10.23 2.89
N VAL A 354 19.91 -10.70 3.22
CA VAL A 354 19.66 -11.39 4.50
C VAL A 354 20.48 -12.68 4.61
N GLU A 355 21.37 -12.76 5.59
CA GLU A 355 22.09 -13.97 5.96
C GLU A 355 21.27 -14.84 6.91
N CYS A 356 20.69 -14.21 7.94
CA CYS A 356 19.78 -14.88 8.87
C CYS A 356 18.95 -13.89 9.67
N VAL A 357 17.78 -14.37 10.13
CA VAL A 357 16.94 -13.72 11.13
C VAL A 357 17.05 -14.50 12.44
N ILE A 358 17.30 -13.82 13.53
CA ILE A 358 17.47 -14.39 14.88
C ILE A 358 16.41 -13.79 15.78
N LEU A 359 15.56 -14.63 16.36
CA LEU A 359 14.58 -14.29 17.37
C LEU A 359 15.07 -14.82 18.72
N ASP A 360 15.40 -13.94 19.67
CA ASP A 360 15.85 -14.30 21.02
C ASP A 360 16.92 -15.40 21.03
N ASP A 361 17.96 -15.27 20.23
CA ASP A 361 19.08 -16.20 20.07
C ASP A 361 18.82 -17.45 19.19
N GLU A 362 17.60 -17.66 18.66
CA GLU A 362 17.26 -18.76 17.76
C GLU A 362 17.10 -18.29 16.32
N LYS A 363 17.66 -19.03 15.34
CA LYS A 363 17.41 -18.74 13.91
C LYS A 363 15.99 -19.12 13.54
N VAL A 364 15.32 -18.22 12.83
CA VAL A 364 13.94 -18.41 12.37
C VAL A 364 13.79 -17.95 10.92
N ASP A 365 12.80 -18.50 10.21
CA ASP A 365 12.43 -18.08 8.86
C ASP A 365 11.38 -16.95 8.88
N PHE A 366 10.58 -16.88 9.94
CA PHE A 366 9.54 -15.88 10.16
C PHE A 366 9.21 -15.74 11.65
N ILE A 367 8.58 -14.62 12.03
CA ILE A 367 8.07 -14.40 13.39
C ILE A 367 6.65 -14.97 13.45
N PRO A 368 6.39 -15.99 14.32
CA PRO A 368 5.10 -16.66 14.35
C PRO A 368 4.00 -15.83 15.02
N TYR A 369 2.74 -16.09 14.64
CA TYR A 369 1.57 -15.47 15.26
C TYR A 369 1.40 -15.73 16.76
N SER A 370 1.91 -16.84 17.25
CA SER A 370 1.77 -17.25 18.66
C SER A 370 2.68 -16.49 19.61
N LEU A 371 3.54 -15.60 19.08
CA LEU A 371 4.51 -14.88 19.89
C LEU A 371 3.80 -13.86 20.80
N THR A 372 4.20 -13.81 22.08
CA THR A 372 3.64 -12.91 23.09
C THR A 372 4.73 -12.32 23.97
N GLY A 373 4.58 -11.07 24.41
CA GLY A 373 5.56 -10.40 25.24
C GLY A 373 6.60 -9.59 24.46
N ASN A 374 7.77 -9.37 25.06
CA ASN A 374 8.82 -8.55 24.45
C ASN A 374 9.92 -9.45 23.89
N HIS A 375 10.28 -9.22 22.64
CA HIS A 375 11.27 -10.03 21.92
C HIS A 375 12.27 -9.14 21.16
N ILE A 376 13.45 -9.68 20.92
CA ILE A 376 14.49 -9.06 20.11
C ILE A 376 14.64 -9.86 18.81
N VAL A 377 14.49 -9.17 17.70
CA VAL A 377 14.75 -9.71 16.36
C VAL A 377 16.04 -9.08 15.85
N HIS A 378 17.03 -9.89 15.56
CA HIS A 378 18.27 -9.43 14.94
C HIS A 378 18.39 -9.97 13.53
N ILE A 379 18.37 -9.09 12.55
CA ILE A 379 18.53 -9.40 11.13
C ILE A 379 19.99 -9.12 10.76
N LYS A 380 20.71 -10.16 10.41
CA LYS A 380 22.08 -10.04 9.90
C LYS A 380 22.06 -10.04 8.40
N LEU A 381 22.67 -9.02 7.82
CA LEU A 381 22.90 -8.92 6.39
C LEU A 381 24.36 -9.24 6.09
N THR A 382 24.62 -9.76 4.90
CA THR A 382 25.98 -9.90 4.39
C THR A 382 26.64 -8.52 4.30
N GLU A 383 27.95 -8.45 4.45
CA GLU A 383 28.67 -7.23 4.12
C GLU A 383 28.73 -7.08 2.59
N THR A 384 28.34 -5.94 2.08
CA THR A 384 28.63 -5.62 0.68
C THR A 384 30.12 -5.34 0.61
N GLU A 385 30.88 -6.13 -0.16
CA GLU A 385 32.27 -5.78 -0.47
C GLU A 385 32.23 -4.39 -1.14
N SER A 386 32.74 -3.39 -0.43
CA SER A 386 32.97 -2.08 -1.05
C SER A 386 33.99 -2.29 -2.16
N GLU A 387 33.54 -2.31 -3.41
CA GLU A 387 34.47 -2.08 -4.50
C GLU A 387 35.10 -0.70 -4.27
N CYS A 388 36.33 -0.70 -3.81
CA CYS A 388 37.16 0.50 -3.77
C CYS A 388 37.33 0.96 -5.23
N ILE A 389 36.57 2.02 -5.60
CA ILE A 389 36.80 2.76 -6.84
C ILE A 389 37.89 3.79 -6.59
#